data_b3681fdb4124a8725f1cf86216670736
#
_entry.id   b3681fdb4124a8725f1cf86216670736
#
_cell.length_a   1.000
_cell.length_b   1.000
_cell.length_c   1.000
_cell.angle_alpha   90.00
_cell.angle_beta   90.00
_cell.angle_gamma   90.00
#
_symmetry.space_group_name_H-M   'P 1'
#
loop_
_entity.id
_entity.type
_entity.pdbx_description
1 polymer ?
#
loop_
_entity_poly.entity_id
_entity_poly.type
_entity_poly.pdbx_seq_one_letter_code
_entity_poly.pdbx_strand_id
1 'polypeptide(L)'
;TVDEIITENSDTETGPILQYDATTGETTEINMDEVRQNILQKNSRTGERLDRIEPFDPLGSQQNKASITPYSTTFNKVSNTSDFPYRVTCRISMEIYGKYGSASGFLVGPNILLTAAHCVMNKNDNDNTFAQWTAYPAYNNGAYKGIKTGWAKIIYPSGWKQNHSTENDWCICILNDNIGSQVGWYGCQAYGTNGEMDGLSVRAIGYPSNPGGSLYQYYTYGNLSWIKNGSFDTSSKIVEGMSGGPIARTSDNYAVGLVKGYFTFRPDTGIGVRITQQIIDLIRENS
;
A
#
# COMPACT_ATOMS: atom_id res chain seq x y z
N THR A 1 -0.64 21.25 -20.19
CA THR A 1 -0.49 20.30 -21.29
C THR A 1 0.05 19.01 -20.69
N VAL A 2 -0.46 17.87 -21.16
CA VAL A 2 -0.24 16.52 -20.62
C VAL A 2 1.24 16.12 -20.57
N ASP A 3 2.07 16.74 -21.39
CA ASP A 3 3.49 16.44 -21.53
C ASP A 3 4.38 16.97 -20.39
N GLU A 4 3.93 17.97 -19.62
CA GLU A 4 4.75 18.52 -18.53
C GLU A 4 4.69 17.73 -17.22
N ILE A 5 3.70 16.87 -17.04
CA ILE A 5 3.56 16.06 -15.82
C ILE A 5 4.46 14.81 -15.86
N ILE A 6 4.93 14.44 -17.04
CA ILE A 6 5.68 13.19 -17.27
C ILE A 6 7.19 13.37 -17.08
N THR A 7 7.73 14.60 -17.09
CA THR A 7 9.16 14.82 -17.25
C THR A 7 9.97 15.11 -15.97
N GLU A 8 9.36 15.26 -14.80
CA GLU A 8 10.12 15.56 -13.57
C GLU A 8 10.21 14.42 -12.52
N ASN A 9 9.67 13.26 -12.78
CA ASN A 9 10.02 12.08 -11.98
C ASN A 9 11.20 11.38 -12.66
N SER A 10 12.39 11.95 -12.50
CA SER A 10 13.63 11.25 -12.80
C SER A 10 13.59 9.90 -12.09
N ASP A 11 13.80 8.84 -12.83
CA ASP A 11 13.97 7.47 -12.38
C ASP A 11 15.02 7.44 -11.25
N THR A 12 14.55 7.62 -10.01
CA THR A 12 15.39 7.34 -8.87
C THR A 12 15.55 5.84 -8.81
N GLU A 13 16.76 5.37 -9.01
CA GLU A 13 17.37 4.05 -8.83
C GLU A 13 16.46 2.89 -8.31
N THR A 14 15.22 2.81 -8.76
CA THR A 14 14.32 1.69 -8.43
C THR A 14 14.79 0.40 -9.09
N GLY A 15 15.63 0.53 -10.12
CA GLY A 15 15.99 -0.58 -10.98
C GLY A 15 14.80 -1.08 -11.79
N PRO A 16 14.97 -2.14 -12.58
CA PRO A 16 13.90 -2.80 -13.30
C PRO A 16 12.74 -3.19 -12.39
N ILE A 17 11.52 -3.07 -12.89
CA ILE A 17 10.33 -3.62 -12.23
C ILE A 17 10.19 -5.08 -12.63
N LEU A 18 10.10 -5.94 -11.63
CA LEU A 18 10.01 -7.37 -11.80
C LEU A 18 8.63 -7.89 -11.41
N GLN A 19 8.17 -8.91 -12.13
CA GLN A 19 6.97 -9.68 -11.80
C GLN A 19 7.35 -11.14 -11.58
N TYR A 20 7.04 -11.66 -10.41
CA TYR A 20 7.08 -13.08 -10.11
C TYR A 20 5.69 -13.69 -10.25
N ASP A 21 5.59 -14.81 -10.97
CA ASP A 21 4.37 -15.60 -11.13
C ASP A 21 4.47 -16.89 -10.31
N ALA A 22 3.60 -17.04 -9.33
CA ALA A 22 3.59 -18.21 -8.43
C ALA A 22 3.20 -19.52 -9.14
N THR A 23 2.52 -19.44 -10.29
CA THR A 23 2.09 -20.62 -11.04
C THR A 23 3.23 -21.24 -11.81
N THR A 24 4.09 -20.40 -12.43
CA THR A 24 5.22 -20.86 -13.24
C THR A 24 6.52 -20.87 -12.45
N GLY A 25 6.62 -20.12 -11.35
CA GLY A 25 7.86 -19.89 -10.61
C GLY A 25 8.82 -18.94 -11.32
N GLU A 26 8.40 -18.29 -12.40
CA GLU A 26 9.25 -17.43 -13.21
C GLU A 26 9.19 -15.97 -12.76
N THR A 27 10.32 -15.29 -12.93
CA THR A 27 10.41 -13.83 -12.77
C THR A 27 10.70 -13.19 -14.12
N THR A 28 9.89 -12.22 -14.50
CA THR A 28 10.04 -11.46 -15.75
C THR A 28 10.18 -9.97 -15.45
N GLU A 29 10.84 -9.22 -16.32
CA GLU A 29 10.92 -7.77 -16.26
C GLU A 29 9.68 -7.16 -16.95
N ILE A 30 9.10 -6.12 -16.31
CA ILE A 30 7.99 -5.35 -16.88
C ILE A 30 8.55 -4.17 -17.65
N ASN A 31 8.15 -4.05 -18.92
CA ASN A 31 8.48 -2.91 -19.75
C ASN A 31 7.56 -1.71 -19.38
N MET A 32 8.08 -0.77 -18.60
CA MET A 32 7.31 0.38 -18.13
C MET A 32 6.89 1.34 -19.27
N ASP A 33 7.65 1.41 -20.36
CA ASP A 33 7.25 2.23 -21.52
C ASP A 33 6.03 1.65 -22.22
N GLU A 34 5.96 0.32 -22.33
CA GLU A 34 4.78 -0.36 -22.85
C GLU A 34 3.57 -0.16 -21.93
N VAL A 35 3.74 -0.30 -20.62
CA VAL A 35 2.70 -0.02 -19.62
C VAL A 35 2.14 1.40 -19.79
N ARG A 36 3.00 2.40 -19.88
CA ARG A 36 2.60 3.81 -20.08
C ARG A 36 1.85 4.02 -21.40
N GLN A 37 2.33 3.43 -22.48
CA GLN A 37 1.65 3.50 -23.79
C GLN A 37 0.25 2.89 -23.74
N ASN A 38 0.10 1.72 -23.12
CA ASN A 38 -1.19 1.06 -22.95
C ASN A 38 -2.17 1.94 -22.17
N ILE A 39 -1.71 2.53 -21.06
CA ILE A 39 -2.52 3.43 -20.22
C ILE A 39 -2.95 4.67 -21.00
N LEU A 40 -2.05 5.31 -21.74
CA LEU A 40 -2.37 6.49 -22.55
C LEU A 40 -3.39 6.16 -23.65
N GLN A 41 -3.26 5.00 -24.27
CA GLN A 41 -4.20 4.53 -25.29
C GLN A 41 -5.60 4.24 -24.71
N LYS A 42 -5.67 3.60 -23.55
CA LYS A 42 -6.93 3.38 -22.81
C LYS A 42 -7.55 4.72 -22.39
N ASN A 43 -6.74 5.63 -21.86
CA ASN A 43 -7.20 6.91 -21.31
C ASN A 43 -7.70 7.89 -22.40
N SER A 44 -7.16 7.83 -23.61
CA SER A 44 -7.66 8.65 -24.74
C SER A 44 -9.17 8.46 -25.00
N ARG A 45 -9.74 7.37 -24.50
CA ARG A 45 -11.16 7.02 -24.63
C ARG A 45 -12.00 7.38 -23.41
N THR A 46 -11.40 7.44 -22.21
CA THR A 46 -12.13 7.63 -20.95
C THR A 46 -11.98 9.02 -20.35
N GLY A 47 -10.88 9.72 -20.64
CA GLY A 47 -10.59 11.04 -20.06
C GLY A 47 -10.35 11.04 -18.54
N GLU A 48 -10.02 9.88 -17.96
CA GLU A 48 -9.76 9.74 -16.52
C GLU A 48 -8.45 10.44 -16.11
N ARG A 49 -8.35 10.85 -14.85
CA ARG A 49 -7.10 11.36 -14.31
C ARG A 49 -6.08 10.23 -14.17
N LEU A 50 -4.87 10.44 -14.73
CA LEU A 50 -3.82 9.42 -14.75
C LEU A 50 -3.02 9.35 -13.43
N ASP A 51 -3.04 10.42 -12.64
CA ASP A 51 -2.27 10.54 -11.40
C ASP A 51 -2.93 9.87 -10.18
N ARG A 52 -4.09 9.21 -10.37
CA ARG A 52 -4.80 8.57 -9.27
C ARG A 52 -5.65 7.37 -9.66
N ILE A 53 -5.93 6.53 -8.68
CA ILE A 53 -6.95 5.47 -8.71
C ILE A 53 -8.15 5.96 -7.92
N GLU A 54 -9.35 5.88 -8.48
CA GLU A 54 -10.56 6.25 -7.75
C GLU A 54 -10.93 5.19 -6.70
N PRO A 55 -11.42 5.59 -5.53
CA PRO A 55 -11.88 4.64 -4.52
C PRO A 55 -13.18 3.98 -4.96
N PHE A 56 -13.40 2.76 -4.52
CA PHE A 56 -14.64 2.03 -4.75
C PHE A 56 -15.21 1.49 -3.44
N ASP A 57 -16.45 1.84 -3.15
CA ASP A 57 -17.20 1.34 -2.01
C ASP A 57 -18.54 0.75 -2.47
N PRO A 58 -18.61 -0.58 -2.69
CA PRO A 58 -19.81 -1.25 -3.17
C PRO A 58 -20.95 -1.26 -2.15
N LEU A 59 -20.65 -0.98 -0.87
CA LEU A 59 -21.65 -1.00 0.20
C LEU A 59 -22.19 0.40 0.54
N GLY A 60 -21.69 1.47 -0.12
CA GLY A 60 -22.19 2.83 0.02
C GLY A 60 -22.10 3.36 1.45
N SER A 61 -21.06 3.01 2.19
CA SER A 61 -20.85 3.49 3.55
C SER A 61 -20.82 5.03 3.53
N GLN A 62 -21.59 5.67 4.37
CA GLN A 62 -21.46 7.11 4.56
C GLN A 62 -20.02 7.37 5.02
N GLN A 63 -19.26 8.11 4.22
CA GLN A 63 -17.94 8.56 4.63
C GLN A 63 -18.16 9.48 5.84
N ASN A 64 -18.05 8.93 7.04
CA ASN A 64 -17.96 9.73 8.23
C ASN A 64 -16.71 10.60 8.07
N LYS A 65 -16.91 11.87 7.71
CA LYS A 65 -15.84 12.87 7.80
C LYS A 65 -15.40 12.84 9.26
N ALA A 66 -14.31 12.15 9.51
CA ALA A 66 -13.75 12.08 10.84
C ALA A 66 -13.52 13.51 11.30
N SER A 67 -14.12 13.87 12.42
CA SER A 67 -13.78 15.10 13.11
C SER A 67 -12.26 15.07 13.32
N ILE A 68 -11.54 15.93 12.61
CA ILE A 68 -10.09 15.98 12.62
C ILE A 68 -9.70 16.42 14.02
N THR A 69 -9.21 15.50 14.83
CA THR A 69 -8.41 15.83 16.01
C THR A 69 -6.96 15.86 15.56
N PRO A 70 -6.38 17.05 15.33
CA PRO A 70 -4.98 17.11 14.94
C PRO A 70 -4.13 16.62 16.11
N TYR A 71 -3.16 15.73 15.78
CA TYR A 71 -2.14 15.29 16.70
C TYR A 71 -2.59 14.32 17.80
N SER A 72 -2.69 13.05 17.46
CA SER A 72 -2.76 11.99 18.47
C SER A 72 -1.69 10.94 18.20
N THR A 73 -0.67 10.89 19.04
CA THR A 73 0.31 9.79 19.12
C THR A 73 -0.34 8.52 19.68
N THR A 74 -1.64 8.52 19.91
CA THR A 74 -2.41 7.45 20.53
C THR A 74 -2.89 6.46 19.48
N PHE A 75 -2.74 5.17 19.76
CA PHE A 75 -3.37 4.11 18.99
C PHE A 75 -4.88 4.09 19.25
N ASN A 76 -5.64 4.26 18.18
CA ASN A 76 -7.09 4.17 18.24
C ASN A 76 -7.52 2.83 17.65
N LYS A 77 -8.17 1.99 18.44
CA LYS A 77 -8.75 0.75 17.93
C LYS A 77 -9.92 1.08 17.02
N VAL A 78 -9.96 0.45 15.84
CA VAL A 78 -11.11 0.57 14.94
C VAL A 78 -12.31 -0.14 15.57
N SER A 79 -13.38 0.60 15.80
CA SER A 79 -14.60 0.07 16.42
C SER A 79 -15.40 -0.82 15.49
N ASN A 80 -15.45 -0.46 14.21
CA ASN A 80 -16.15 -1.22 13.17
C ASN A 80 -15.28 -1.35 11.92
N THR A 81 -14.66 -2.50 11.75
CA THR A 81 -13.82 -2.79 10.58
C THR A 81 -14.62 -3.00 9.29
N SER A 82 -15.96 -3.09 9.37
CA SER A 82 -16.82 -3.18 8.18
C SER A 82 -17.05 -1.83 7.51
N ASP A 83 -16.69 -0.71 8.16
CA ASP A 83 -16.83 0.61 7.57
C ASP A 83 -15.70 0.91 6.60
N PHE A 84 -16.01 1.65 5.53
CA PHE A 84 -14.99 2.20 4.64
C PHE A 84 -14.26 3.37 5.33
N PRO A 85 -12.93 3.47 5.26
CA PRO A 85 -11.99 2.67 4.48
C PRO A 85 -11.36 1.50 5.27
N TYR A 86 -11.75 1.26 6.50
CA TYR A 86 -11.18 0.19 7.35
C TYR A 86 -11.38 -1.20 6.74
N ARG A 87 -12.52 -1.38 6.06
CA ARG A 87 -12.89 -2.65 5.44
C ARG A 87 -11.92 -3.12 4.38
N VAL A 88 -11.28 -2.20 3.68
CA VAL A 88 -10.36 -2.48 2.57
C VAL A 88 -8.89 -2.53 3.00
N THR A 89 -8.63 -2.35 4.30
CA THR A 89 -7.32 -2.63 4.92
C THR A 89 -7.28 -4.10 5.32
N CYS A 90 -6.24 -4.80 4.87
CA CYS A 90 -6.07 -6.23 5.07
C CYS A 90 -5.04 -6.53 6.16
N ARG A 91 -5.35 -7.51 7.01
CA ARG A 91 -4.33 -8.23 7.75
C ARG A 91 -3.68 -9.25 6.81
N ILE A 92 -2.38 -9.26 6.74
CA ILE A 92 -1.59 -10.30 6.05
C ILE A 92 -1.12 -11.28 7.12
N SER A 93 -1.50 -12.54 6.98
CA SER A 93 -0.96 -13.64 7.79
C SER A 93 0.02 -14.42 6.94
N MET A 94 1.23 -14.57 7.40
CA MET A 94 2.31 -15.20 6.63
C MET A 94 2.96 -16.33 7.41
N GLU A 95 3.51 -17.28 6.66
CA GLU A 95 4.37 -18.32 7.18
C GLU A 95 5.68 -18.29 6.37
N ILE A 96 6.80 -18.11 7.07
CA ILE A 96 8.14 -18.15 6.49
C ILE A 96 8.97 -19.15 7.31
N TYR A 97 9.41 -20.24 6.67
CA TYR A 97 10.22 -21.30 7.32
C TYR A 97 9.60 -21.81 8.65
N GLY A 98 8.30 -22.04 8.65
CA GLY A 98 7.59 -22.53 9.85
C GLY A 98 7.39 -21.48 10.96
N LYS A 99 7.75 -20.23 10.72
CA LYS A 99 7.47 -19.10 11.62
C LYS A 99 6.27 -18.31 11.12
N TYR A 100 5.33 -18.06 12.02
CA TYR A 100 4.16 -17.26 11.72
C TYR A 100 4.42 -15.80 12.01
N GLY A 101 4.02 -14.94 11.07
CA GLY A 101 4.09 -13.50 11.18
C GLY A 101 2.82 -12.83 10.70
N SER A 102 2.70 -11.55 10.95
CA SER A 102 1.62 -10.74 10.39
C SER A 102 2.12 -9.37 9.98
N ALA A 103 1.49 -8.84 8.96
CA ALA A 103 1.70 -7.50 8.45
C ALA A 103 0.35 -6.90 8.02
N SER A 104 0.40 -5.75 7.43
CA SER A 104 -0.75 -5.05 6.88
C SER A 104 -0.59 -4.86 5.37
N GLY A 105 -1.72 -4.68 4.69
CA GLY A 105 -1.80 -4.29 3.30
C GLY A 105 -3.15 -3.64 3.04
N PHE A 106 -3.40 -3.20 1.83
CA PHE A 106 -4.70 -2.63 1.48
C PHE A 106 -5.03 -2.87 0.00
N LEU A 107 -6.32 -3.02 -0.26
CA LEU A 107 -6.83 -3.22 -1.61
C LEU A 107 -6.81 -1.90 -2.38
N VAL A 108 -6.38 -1.95 -3.63
CA VAL A 108 -6.29 -0.82 -4.56
C VAL A 108 -6.95 -1.13 -5.92
N GLY A 109 -7.60 -2.28 -6.02
CA GLY A 109 -8.35 -2.75 -7.18
C GLY A 109 -9.14 -4.01 -6.85
N PRO A 110 -9.85 -4.60 -7.81
CA PRO A 110 -10.69 -5.79 -7.60
C PRO A 110 -9.94 -6.98 -7.00
N ASN A 111 -8.74 -7.25 -7.49
CA ASN A 111 -7.84 -8.31 -7.03
C ASN A 111 -6.41 -7.80 -6.81
N ILE A 112 -6.24 -6.51 -6.50
CA ILE A 112 -4.93 -5.89 -6.34
C ILE A 112 -4.76 -5.42 -4.91
N LEU A 113 -3.69 -5.89 -4.26
CA LEU A 113 -3.30 -5.49 -2.92
C LEU A 113 -1.92 -4.82 -2.97
N LEU A 114 -1.79 -3.68 -2.30
CA LEU A 114 -0.53 -2.97 -2.11
C LEU A 114 -0.02 -3.20 -0.67
N THR A 115 1.26 -3.51 -0.54
CA THR A 115 1.93 -3.72 0.75
C THR A 115 3.42 -3.40 0.66
N ALA A 116 4.14 -3.46 1.78
CA ALA A 116 5.60 -3.32 1.78
C ALA A 116 6.29 -4.60 1.30
N ALA A 117 7.37 -4.46 0.54
CA ALA A 117 8.11 -5.60 -0.01
C ALA A 117 8.68 -6.48 1.12
N HIS A 118 9.19 -5.88 2.20
CA HIS A 118 9.72 -6.63 3.34
C HIS A 118 8.66 -7.50 4.07
N CYS A 119 7.37 -7.25 3.83
CA CYS A 119 6.29 -8.06 4.40
C CYS A 119 6.12 -9.41 3.70
N VAL A 120 6.49 -9.51 2.43
CA VAL A 120 6.17 -10.67 1.58
C VAL A 120 7.40 -11.29 0.92
N MET A 121 8.55 -10.62 0.99
CA MET A 121 9.82 -11.06 0.39
C MET A 121 10.85 -11.33 1.48
N ASN A 122 11.56 -12.45 1.38
CA ASN A 122 12.64 -12.75 2.30
C ASN A 122 13.88 -11.89 1.98
N LYS A 123 14.40 -11.18 3.00
CA LYS A 123 15.60 -10.35 2.85
C LYS A 123 16.90 -11.16 2.65
N ASN A 124 16.93 -12.38 3.15
CA ASN A 124 18.16 -13.15 3.27
C ASN A 124 18.39 -14.13 2.12
N ASP A 125 17.44 -14.26 1.20
CA ASP A 125 17.56 -15.20 0.10
C ASP A 125 17.90 -14.48 -1.20
N ASN A 126 19.02 -14.87 -1.80
CA ASN A 126 19.33 -14.56 -3.20
C ASN A 126 18.31 -15.21 -4.15
N ASP A 127 17.55 -16.17 -3.67
CA ASP A 127 16.44 -16.80 -4.37
C ASP A 127 15.16 -16.00 -4.20
N ASN A 128 14.29 -16.02 -5.22
CA ASN A 128 13.00 -15.35 -5.23
C ASN A 128 11.98 -16.01 -4.28
N THR A 129 12.38 -16.19 -3.01
CA THR A 129 11.53 -16.83 -2.01
C THR A 129 10.53 -15.82 -1.48
N PHE A 130 9.30 -15.99 -1.88
CA PHE A 130 8.18 -15.23 -1.36
C PHE A 130 7.50 -16.00 -0.23
N ALA A 131 7.09 -15.30 0.81
CA ALA A 131 6.31 -15.89 1.88
C ALA A 131 5.01 -16.48 1.34
N GLN A 132 4.60 -17.61 1.88
CA GLN A 132 3.21 -18.03 1.73
C GLN A 132 2.37 -17.20 2.68
N TRP A 133 1.40 -16.45 2.15
CA TRP A 133 0.57 -15.58 2.95
C TRP A 133 -0.88 -15.52 2.46
N THR A 134 -1.72 -15.09 3.37
CA THR A 134 -3.16 -14.90 3.12
C THR A 134 -3.57 -13.50 3.55
N ALA A 135 -4.29 -12.80 2.70
CA ALA A 135 -4.92 -11.51 3.00
C ALA A 135 -6.32 -11.70 3.57
N TYR A 136 -6.60 -10.95 4.63
CA TYR A 136 -7.90 -10.91 5.31
C TYR A 136 -8.38 -9.45 5.39
N PRO A 137 -9.29 -9.00 4.51
CA PRO A 137 -9.87 -7.66 4.62
C PRO A 137 -10.76 -7.55 5.87
N ALA A 138 -10.89 -6.35 6.41
CA ALA A 138 -11.73 -6.06 7.57
C ALA A 138 -11.52 -7.01 8.77
N TYR A 139 -10.34 -7.58 8.94
CA TYR A 139 -10.06 -8.56 9.98
C TYR A 139 -10.31 -7.98 11.37
N ASN A 140 -11.04 -8.72 12.23
CA ASN A 140 -11.35 -8.31 13.60
C ASN A 140 -11.42 -9.56 14.48
N ASN A 141 -10.25 -10.15 14.81
CA ASN A 141 -10.11 -11.42 15.51
C ASN A 141 -10.87 -12.57 14.80
N GLY A 142 -10.98 -12.47 13.48
CA GLY A 142 -11.66 -13.42 12.60
C GLY A 142 -11.85 -12.82 11.21
N ALA A 143 -11.98 -13.66 10.20
CA ALA A 143 -12.19 -13.25 8.82
C ALA A 143 -13.58 -12.61 8.65
N TYR A 144 -13.64 -11.42 8.07
CA TYR A 144 -14.88 -10.74 7.71
C TYR A 144 -15.67 -11.56 6.70
N LYS A 145 -16.87 -12.03 7.08
CA LYS A 145 -17.74 -12.89 6.25
C LYS A 145 -17.02 -14.09 5.62
N GLY A 146 -15.94 -14.57 6.24
CA GLY A 146 -15.11 -15.66 5.71
C GLY A 146 -14.20 -15.25 4.53
N ILE A 147 -14.17 -13.97 4.15
CA ILE A 147 -13.38 -13.47 3.00
C ILE A 147 -11.89 -13.54 3.35
N LYS A 148 -11.14 -14.24 2.51
CA LYS A 148 -9.69 -14.33 2.55
C LYS A 148 -9.19 -14.81 1.20
N THR A 149 -7.96 -14.46 0.83
CA THR A 149 -7.35 -14.93 -0.43
C THR A 149 -5.83 -14.99 -0.33
N GLY A 150 -5.23 -15.88 -1.10
CA GLY A 150 -3.81 -15.89 -1.40
C GLY A 150 -3.48 -14.99 -2.59
N TRP A 151 -2.31 -15.18 -3.17
CA TRP A 151 -1.79 -14.38 -4.26
C TRP A 151 -1.29 -15.25 -5.42
N ALA A 152 -1.35 -14.69 -6.62
CA ALA A 152 -0.89 -15.33 -7.85
C ALA A 152 0.42 -14.71 -8.35
N LYS A 153 0.56 -13.37 -8.28
CA LYS A 153 1.73 -12.66 -8.78
C LYS A 153 2.15 -11.56 -7.81
N ILE A 154 3.45 -11.25 -7.81
CA ILE A 154 4.02 -10.13 -7.05
C ILE A 154 4.86 -9.29 -8.00
N ILE A 155 4.56 -7.98 -8.03
CA ILE A 155 5.26 -6.95 -8.81
C ILE A 155 6.04 -6.07 -7.83
N TYR A 156 7.34 -5.91 -8.05
CA TYR A 156 8.22 -5.20 -7.14
C TYR A 156 9.43 -4.59 -7.86
N PRO A 157 10.05 -3.53 -7.32
CA PRO A 157 11.29 -2.99 -7.86
C PRO A 157 12.49 -3.89 -7.52
N SER A 158 13.34 -4.19 -8.49
CA SER A 158 14.55 -4.99 -8.28
C SER A 158 15.51 -4.35 -7.25
N GLY A 159 15.50 -3.03 -7.16
CA GLY A 159 16.28 -2.26 -6.18
C GLY A 159 16.01 -2.66 -4.73
N TRP A 160 14.82 -3.17 -4.42
CA TRP A 160 14.54 -3.71 -3.08
C TRP A 160 15.49 -4.85 -2.70
N LYS A 161 15.71 -5.79 -3.60
CA LYS A 161 16.64 -6.91 -3.37
C LYS A 161 18.11 -6.49 -3.33
N GLN A 162 18.46 -5.42 -4.04
CA GLN A 162 19.84 -4.96 -4.15
C GLN A 162 20.31 -4.18 -2.91
N ASN A 163 19.46 -3.30 -2.38
CA ASN A 163 19.89 -2.35 -1.35
C ASN A 163 18.91 -2.17 -0.18
N HIS A 164 17.73 -2.79 -0.22
CA HIS A 164 16.66 -2.66 0.79
C HIS A 164 16.29 -1.20 1.11
N SER A 165 16.42 -0.33 0.11
CA SER A 165 16.15 1.10 0.30
C SER A 165 14.66 1.35 0.59
N THR A 166 14.37 2.45 1.28
CA THR A 166 13.01 2.77 1.70
C THR A 166 12.10 2.99 0.50
N GLU A 167 12.56 3.69 -0.51
CA GLU A 167 11.80 4.02 -1.73
C GLU A 167 11.43 2.78 -2.56
N ASN A 168 12.17 1.68 -2.39
CA ASN A 168 11.94 0.41 -3.08
C ASN A 168 11.13 -0.60 -2.25
N ASP A 169 10.75 -0.25 -1.02
CA ASP A 169 10.06 -1.15 -0.10
C ASP A 169 8.54 -1.22 -0.33
N TRP A 170 8.16 -1.56 -1.56
CA TRP A 170 6.77 -1.74 -1.95
C TRP A 170 6.60 -2.94 -2.88
N CYS A 171 5.42 -3.54 -2.86
CA CYS A 171 5.01 -4.49 -3.87
C CYS A 171 3.51 -4.45 -4.12
N ILE A 172 3.14 -4.71 -5.37
CA ILE A 172 1.77 -4.93 -5.83
C ILE A 172 1.56 -6.43 -5.93
N CYS A 173 0.54 -6.92 -5.24
CA CYS A 173 0.19 -8.34 -5.24
C CYS A 173 -1.11 -8.54 -6.01
N ILE A 174 -1.07 -9.36 -7.06
CA ILE A 174 -2.25 -9.81 -7.77
C ILE A 174 -2.80 -11.03 -6.99
N LEU A 175 -3.98 -10.88 -6.48
CA LEU A 175 -4.65 -11.87 -5.64
C LEU A 175 -5.31 -12.96 -6.49
N ASN A 176 -5.53 -14.13 -5.88
CA ASN A 176 -6.22 -15.24 -6.55
C ASN A 176 -7.71 -14.94 -6.78
N ASP A 177 -8.32 -14.12 -5.94
CA ASP A 177 -9.76 -13.82 -5.98
C ASP A 177 -10.02 -12.31 -6.04
N ASN A 178 -11.12 -11.93 -6.69
CA ASN A 178 -11.58 -10.54 -6.83
C ASN A 178 -12.28 -10.05 -5.54
N ILE A 179 -11.61 -10.16 -4.39
CA ILE A 179 -12.23 -9.79 -3.10
C ILE A 179 -12.53 -8.29 -3.02
N GLY A 180 -11.77 -7.44 -3.72
CA GLY A 180 -12.03 -5.99 -3.79
C GLY A 180 -13.40 -5.67 -4.40
N SER A 181 -13.90 -6.46 -5.34
CA SER A 181 -15.24 -6.28 -5.89
C SER A 181 -16.35 -6.46 -4.82
N GLN A 182 -16.06 -7.20 -3.74
CA GLN A 182 -16.99 -7.44 -2.64
C GLN A 182 -16.86 -6.42 -1.52
N VAL A 183 -15.63 -5.99 -1.21
CA VAL A 183 -15.35 -5.12 -0.05
C VAL A 183 -14.96 -3.70 -0.44
N GLY A 184 -14.64 -3.43 -1.70
CA GLY A 184 -14.14 -2.16 -2.20
C GLY A 184 -12.61 -2.08 -2.21
N TRP A 185 -12.09 -0.88 -2.55
CA TRP A 185 -10.65 -0.56 -2.52
C TRP A 185 -10.40 0.92 -2.26
N TYR A 186 -9.19 1.25 -1.80
CA TYR A 186 -8.72 2.61 -1.61
C TYR A 186 -8.59 3.34 -2.94
N GLY A 187 -8.91 4.63 -2.94
CA GLY A 187 -8.33 5.55 -3.89
C GLY A 187 -6.84 5.73 -3.58
N CYS A 188 -6.02 5.87 -4.62
CA CYS A 188 -4.60 6.18 -4.48
C CYS A 188 -4.28 7.43 -5.27
N GLN A 189 -3.36 8.27 -4.79
CA GLN A 189 -2.91 9.44 -5.53
C GLN A 189 -1.39 9.57 -5.50
N ALA A 190 -0.80 9.74 -6.69
CA ALA A 190 0.55 10.24 -6.85
C ALA A 190 0.53 11.78 -6.92
N TYR A 191 1.59 12.40 -6.43
CA TYR A 191 1.79 13.85 -6.47
C TYR A 191 2.98 14.19 -7.35
N GLY A 192 2.87 15.26 -8.12
CA GLY A 192 3.95 15.73 -9.01
C GLY A 192 5.12 16.32 -8.24
N THR A 193 4.85 17.02 -7.13
CA THR A 193 5.89 17.71 -6.36
C THR A 193 5.89 17.31 -4.88
N ASN A 194 7.03 17.51 -4.24
CA ASN A 194 7.18 17.28 -2.80
C ASN A 194 6.36 18.28 -1.97
N GLY A 195 6.28 19.54 -2.42
CA GLY A 195 5.55 20.62 -1.72
C GLY A 195 4.04 20.34 -1.60
N GLU A 196 3.45 19.60 -2.53
CA GLU A 196 2.03 19.23 -2.45
C GLU A 196 1.75 18.20 -1.35
N MET A 197 2.77 17.44 -0.94
CA MET A 197 2.64 16.42 0.11
C MET A 197 3.02 16.95 1.49
N ASP A 198 3.89 17.96 1.57
CA ASP A 198 4.40 18.46 2.84
C ASP A 198 3.29 19.01 3.72
N GLY A 199 3.24 18.58 4.97
CA GLY A 199 2.20 18.98 5.93
C GLY A 199 0.85 18.32 5.76
N LEU A 200 0.62 17.45 4.75
CA LEU A 200 -0.65 16.76 4.60
C LEU A 200 -1.02 15.99 5.86
N SER A 201 -2.24 16.20 6.34
CA SER A 201 -2.80 15.45 7.46
C SER A 201 -3.22 14.05 7.00
N VAL A 202 -2.67 13.04 7.67
CA VAL A 202 -2.81 11.64 7.28
C VAL A 202 -3.23 10.75 8.44
N ARG A 203 -3.71 9.58 8.09
CA ARG A 203 -4.01 8.49 8.99
C ARG A 203 -3.26 7.24 8.50
N ALA A 204 -2.43 6.67 9.39
CA ALA A 204 -1.82 5.36 9.17
C ALA A 204 -2.72 4.29 9.80
N ILE A 205 -2.99 3.21 9.07
CA ILE A 205 -3.89 2.12 9.51
C ILE A 205 -3.15 0.79 9.38
N GLY A 206 -3.36 -0.12 10.34
CA GLY A 206 -2.77 -1.44 10.26
C GLY A 206 -3.15 -2.35 11.44
N TYR A 207 -2.44 -3.47 11.53
CA TYR A 207 -2.64 -4.53 12.51
C TYR A 207 -1.40 -4.66 13.40
N PRO A 208 -1.23 -3.79 14.40
CA PRO A 208 -0.04 -3.77 15.23
C PRO A 208 0.10 -5.03 16.10
N SER A 209 1.34 -5.49 16.27
CA SER A 209 1.65 -6.56 17.20
C SER A 209 1.35 -6.15 18.66
N ASN A 210 1.64 -4.89 18.98
CA ASN A 210 1.30 -4.27 20.25
C ASN A 210 0.89 -2.80 20.03
N PRO A 211 -0.34 -2.39 20.40
CA PRO A 211 -1.39 -3.17 21.07
C PRO A 211 -2.11 -4.14 20.14
N GLY A 212 -2.77 -5.16 20.72
CA GLY A 212 -3.77 -5.96 20.02
C GLY A 212 -3.31 -7.30 19.44
N GLY A 213 -2.01 -7.64 19.50
CA GLY A 213 -1.51 -8.96 19.07
C GLY A 213 -1.76 -9.26 17.60
N SER A 214 -1.80 -8.25 16.74
CA SER A 214 -2.15 -8.34 15.31
C SER A 214 -3.56 -8.90 15.03
N LEU A 215 -4.43 -8.93 16.03
CA LEU A 215 -5.80 -9.44 15.88
C LEU A 215 -6.82 -8.36 15.59
N TYR A 216 -6.47 -7.11 15.89
CA TYR A 216 -7.36 -5.96 15.76
C TYR A 216 -6.72 -4.86 14.94
N GLN A 217 -7.56 -4.15 14.20
CA GLN A 217 -7.13 -3.00 13.41
C GLN A 217 -7.05 -1.74 14.28
N TYR A 218 -5.98 -0.97 14.08
CA TYR A 218 -5.74 0.30 14.74
C TYR A 218 -5.35 1.37 13.73
N TYR A 219 -5.55 2.61 14.11
CA TYR A 219 -5.09 3.76 13.35
C TYR A 219 -4.46 4.83 14.24
N THR A 220 -3.61 5.64 13.64
CA THR A 220 -2.98 6.81 14.25
C THR A 220 -3.04 7.97 13.27
N TYR A 221 -3.10 9.19 13.79
CA TYR A 221 -3.05 10.40 12.98
C TYR A 221 -1.66 11.03 13.01
N GLY A 222 -1.32 11.77 11.96
CA GLY A 222 -0.10 12.54 11.87
C GLY A 222 -0.10 13.44 10.64
N ASN A 223 1.03 14.09 10.41
CA ASN A 223 1.29 14.91 9.24
C ASN A 223 2.52 14.37 8.51
N LEU A 224 2.56 14.57 7.20
CA LEU A 224 3.72 14.24 6.38
C LEU A 224 4.80 15.31 6.51
N SER A 225 6.04 14.90 6.43
CA SER A 225 7.23 15.76 6.43
C SER A 225 8.40 15.05 5.76
N TRP A 226 9.50 15.78 5.53
CA TRP A 226 10.70 15.21 4.92
C TRP A 226 10.42 14.39 3.66
N ILE A 227 9.64 15.01 2.76
CA ILE A 227 9.21 14.37 1.51
C ILE A 227 10.41 14.19 0.60
N LYS A 228 10.60 12.96 0.13
CA LYS A 228 11.58 12.56 -0.88
C LYS A 228 10.87 11.95 -2.09
N ASN A 229 11.61 11.65 -3.15
CA ASN A 229 11.03 11.10 -4.38
C ASN A 229 10.23 9.80 -4.15
N GLY A 230 10.72 8.86 -3.32
CA GLY A 230 10.06 7.58 -3.08
C GLY A 230 9.64 7.35 -1.62
N SER A 231 9.87 8.32 -0.70
CA SER A 231 9.59 8.13 0.73
C SER A 231 9.27 9.45 1.43
N PHE A 232 8.78 9.35 2.66
CA PHE A 232 8.52 10.49 3.54
C PHE A 232 8.56 10.07 5.02
N ASP A 233 8.73 11.04 5.89
CA ASP A 233 8.52 10.91 7.32
C ASP A 233 7.06 11.29 7.67
N THR A 234 6.53 10.73 8.75
CA THR A 234 5.23 11.10 9.29
C THR A 234 5.26 11.15 10.81
N SER A 235 4.52 12.07 11.39
CA SER A 235 4.30 12.10 12.85
C SER A 235 3.25 11.09 13.33
N SER A 236 2.70 10.25 12.44
CA SER A 236 1.87 9.10 12.82
C SER A 236 2.71 8.10 13.61
N LYS A 237 2.23 7.66 14.77
CA LYS A 237 2.88 6.59 15.53
C LYS A 237 2.73 5.27 14.80
N ILE A 238 3.85 4.66 14.49
CA ILE A 238 3.93 3.38 13.76
C ILE A 238 4.66 2.37 14.62
N VAL A 239 4.20 1.12 14.61
CA VAL A 239 4.83 0.00 15.30
C VAL A 239 4.79 -1.25 14.43
N GLU A 240 5.52 -2.28 14.86
CA GLU A 240 5.57 -3.58 14.23
C GLU A 240 4.17 -4.15 13.96
N GLY A 241 3.98 -4.76 12.78
CA GLY A 241 2.70 -5.28 12.29
C GLY A 241 1.90 -4.29 11.45
N MET A 242 2.15 -2.97 11.57
CA MET A 242 1.52 -1.97 10.70
C MET A 242 2.16 -1.86 9.32
N SER A 243 3.36 -2.42 9.13
CA SER A 243 4.08 -2.43 7.85
C SER A 243 3.18 -2.85 6.69
N GLY A 244 3.26 -2.12 5.58
CA GLY A 244 2.43 -2.31 4.39
C GLY A 244 1.02 -1.73 4.48
N GLY A 245 0.57 -1.29 5.64
CA GLY A 245 -0.74 -0.64 5.79
C GLY A 245 -0.80 0.74 5.12
N PRO A 246 -2.00 1.24 4.77
CA PRO A 246 -2.15 2.51 4.07
C PRO A 246 -1.80 3.71 4.96
N ILE A 247 -1.17 4.72 4.35
CA ILE A 247 -1.08 6.08 4.86
C ILE A 247 -1.96 6.93 3.94
N ALA A 248 -3.13 7.31 4.46
CA ALA A 248 -4.17 7.97 3.68
C ALA A 248 -4.49 9.37 4.21
N ARG A 249 -4.82 10.29 3.30
CA ARG A 249 -5.28 11.63 3.67
C ARG A 249 -6.53 11.53 4.54
N THR A 250 -6.62 12.39 5.55
CA THR A 250 -7.80 12.45 6.43
C THR A 250 -8.99 13.12 5.76
N SER A 251 -8.76 13.95 4.75
CA SER A 251 -9.80 14.72 4.06
C SER A 251 -10.74 13.87 3.20
N ASP A 252 -10.20 12.83 2.55
CA ASP A 252 -10.91 12.09 1.51
C ASP A 252 -10.53 10.60 1.40
N ASN A 253 -9.66 10.11 2.30
CA ASN A 253 -9.19 8.73 2.35
C ASN A 253 -8.41 8.23 1.12
N TYR A 254 -7.84 9.12 0.29
CA TYR A 254 -6.88 8.66 -0.70
C TYR A 254 -5.57 8.25 -0.04
N ALA A 255 -5.11 7.04 -0.34
CA ALA A 255 -3.78 6.60 0.07
C ALA A 255 -2.72 7.37 -0.74
N VAL A 256 -1.74 7.91 -0.04
CA VAL A 256 -0.59 8.65 -0.60
C VAL A 256 0.72 7.93 -0.35
N GLY A 257 0.68 6.89 0.44
CA GLY A 257 1.80 6.02 0.77
C GLY A 257 1.38 4.78 1.55
N LEU A 258 2.38 3.98 1.87
CA LEU A 258 2.23 2.82 2.74
C LEU A 258 3.27 2.85 3.87
N VAL A 259 2.93 2.20 4.98
CA VAL A 259 3.81 2.12 6.15
C VAL A 259 5.02 1.24 5.83
N LYS A 260 6.23 1.80 5.95
CA LYS A 260 7.47 1.03 5.99
C LYS A 260 7.80 0.59 7.41
N GLY A 261 7.80 1.53 8.36
CA GLY A 261 8.23 1.30 9.73
C GLY A 261 8.46 2.60 10.48
N TYR A 262 9.36 2.57 11.44
CA TYR A 262 9.72 3.72 12.28
C TYR A 262 11.23 3.73 12.57
N PHE A 263 11.73 4.87 13.00
CA PHE A 263 13.11 4.98 13.45
C PHE A 263 13.23 4.56 14.92
N THR A 264 14.15 3.66 15.23
CA THR A 264 14.40 3.24 16.62
C THR A 264 14.90 4.37 17.50
N PHE A 265 15.64 5.33 16.93
CA PHE A 265 16.16 6.52 17.63
C PHE A 265 15.20 7.72 17.61
N ARG A 266 14.11 7.66 16.84
CA ARG A 266 13.01 8.64 16.80
C ARG A 266 11.67 7.89 16.77
N PRO A 267 11.25 7.27 17.90
CA PRO A 267 10.10 6.37 17.93
C PRO A 267 8.76 7.05 17.62
N ASP A 268 8.70 8.38 17.67
CA ASP A 268 7.52 9.16 17.32
C ASP A 268 7.50 9.58 15.84
N THR A 269 8.48 9.11 15.06
CA THR A 269 8.55 9.37 13.61
C THR A 269 8.38 8.07 12.84
N GLY A 270 7.27 7.97 12.13
CA GLY A 270 7.02 6.90 11.18
C GLY A 270 7.68 7.17 9.83
N ILE A 271 7.95 6.12 9.09
CA ILE A 271 8.49 6.15 7.72
C ILE A 271 7.45 5.58 6.79
N GLY A 272 7.13 6.31 5.72
CA GLY A 272 6.26 5.87 4.64
C GLY A 272 7.02 5.71 3.32
N VAL A 273 6.58 4.75 2.52
CA VAL A 273 6.89 4.67 1.09
C VAL A 273 5.84 5.46 0.34
N ARG A 274 6.27 6.34 -0.55
CA ARG A 274 5.39 7.19 -1.33
C ARG A 274 4.72 6.40 -2.45
N ILE A 275 3.43 6.63 -2.70
CA ILE A 275 2.77 6.18 -3.92
C ILE A 275 3.20 7.11 -5.05
N THR A 276 3.99 6.57 -5.98
CA THR A 276 4.51 7.26 -7.15
C THR A 276 3.62 7.03 -8.38
N GLN A 277 3.85 7.79 -9.45
CA GLN A 277 3.17 7.57 -10.73
C GLN A 277 3.42 6.15 -11.26
N GLN A 278 4.62 5.62 -11.09
CA GLN A 278 4.95 4.24 -11.48
C GLN A 278 4.05 3.20 -10.79
N ILE A 279 3.77 3.36 -9.50
CA ILE A 279 2.85 2.48 -8.75
C ILE A 279 1.42 2.61 -9.30
N ILE A 280 0.97 3.84 -9.57
CA ILE A 280 -0.35 4.10 -10.18
C ILE A 280 -0.48 3.42 -11.54
N ASP A 281 0.55 3.57 -12.39
CA ASP A 281 0.57 2.98 -13.73
C ASP A 281 0.48 1.45 -13.66
N LEU A 282 1.24 0.82 -12.77
CA LEU A 282 1.20 -0.64 -12.57
C LEU A 282 -0.14 -1.14 -12.01
N ILE A 283 -0.78 -0.38 -11.11
CA ILE A 283 -2.14 -0.71 -10.63
C ILE A 283 -3.11 -0.65 -11.81
N ARG A 284 -3.08 0.40 -12.63
CA ARG A 284 -3.95 0.58 -13.79
C ARG A 284 -3.79 -0.50 -14.84
N GLU A 285 -2.55 -0.92 -15.11
CA GLU A 285 -2.28 -1.96 -16.10
C GLU A 285 -2.85 -3.31 -15.71
N ASN A 286 -2.94 -3.57 -14.39
CA ASN A 286 -3.41 -4.83 -13.84
C ASN A 286 -4.89 -4.80 -13.36
N SER A 287 -5.61 -3.68 -13.61
CA SER A 287 -7.03 -3.48 -13.21
C SER A 287 -8.03 -3.85 -14.28
#